data_0f01c637eb36528f33a3d34b5c910f36
#
_entry.id   0f01c637eb36528f33a3d34b5c910f36
#
_cell.length_a   1.000
_cell.length_b   1.000
_cell.length_c   1.000
_cell.angle_alpha   90.00
_cell.angle_beta   90.00
_cell.angle_gamma   90.00
#
_symmetry.space_group_name_H-M   'P 1'
#
loop_
_entity.id
_entity.type
_entity.pdbx_description
1 polymer ?
#
loop_
_entity_poly.entity_id
_entity_poly.type
_entity_poly.pdbx_seq_one_letter_code
_entity_poly.pdbx_strand_id
1 'polypeptide(L)'
;MSRVSLFNSPLLLGFEQIERSLDRISKSASDGYPPYNIERIASDRLRITLAVAGFTAGDLSVRIEGNSLVVTGAQSEDNSERQFLHRGIASRQFKRSFLLADGVEVTDATMQHGLLHIDLREPTATESVRSVPIRDLERPSPSRND
;
A
#
# COMPACT_ATOMS: atom_id res chain seq x y z
N MET A 1 -10.77 12.89 17.31
CA MET A 1 -9.93 12.65 16.15
C MET A 1 -10.73 12.07 15.04
N SER A 2 -10.84 12.81 13.95
CA SER A 2 -11.62 12.37 12.80
C SER A 2 -11.10 11.07 12.20
N ARG A 3 -9.80 10.82 12.33
CA ARG A 3 -9.18 9.63 11.79
C ARG A 3 -9.72 8.35 12.43
N VAL A 4 -10.00 8.39 13.73
CA VAL A 4 -10.51 7.23 14.43
C VAL A 4 -11.89 6.84 13.91
N SER A 5 -12.79 7.82 13.70
CA SER A 5 -14.11 7.51 13.19
C SER A 5 -14.05 7.02 11.74
N LEU A 6 -13.09 7.51 10.95
CA LEU A 6 -12.93 7.08 9.57
C LEU A 6 -12.57 5.60 9.48
N PHE A 7 -11.74 5.11 10.39
CA PHE A 7 -11.24 3.74 10.35
C PHE A 7 -12.00 2.78 11.28
N ASN A 8 -13.12 3.21 11.83
CA ASN A 8 -13.94 2.32 12.65
C ASN A 8 -14.81 1.37 11.84
N SER A 9 -14.88 1.55 10.53
CA SER A 9 -15.65 0.66 9.68
C SER A 9 -14.97 -0.69 9.57
N PRO A 10 -15.71 -1.82 9.68
CA PRO A 10 -15.10 -3.13 9.49
C PRO A 10 -14.42 -3.29 8.13
N LEU A 11 -14.89 -2.59 7.11
CA LEU A 11 -14.29 -2.66 5.79
C LEU A 11 -12.91 -2.04 5.74
N LEU A 12 -12.56 -1.22 6.73
CA LEU A 12 -11.30 -0.48 6.74
C LEU A 12 -10.34 -0.96 7.83
N LEU A 13 -10.57 -2.15 8.41
CA LEU A 13 -9.69 -2.66 9.46
C LEU A 13 -8.26 -2.81 8.97
N GLY A 14 -8.07 -3.31 7.75
CA GLY A 14 -6.74 -3.43 7.19
C GLY A 14 -6.10 -2.07 6.97
N PHE A 15 -6.88 -1.09 6.59
CA PHE A 15 -6.41 0.28 6.39
C PHE A 15 -5.96 0.91 7.69
N GLU A 16 -6.68 0.65 8.76
CA GLU A 16 -6.29 1.15 10.07
C GLU A 16 -4.89 0.67 10.44
N GLN A 17 -4.60 -0.60 10.19
CA GLN A 17 -3.27 -1.14 10.43
C GLN A 17 -2.22 -0.49 9.53
N ILE A 18 -2.56 -0.27 8.27
CA ILE A 18 -1.67 0.40 7.34
C ILE A 18 -1.33 1.79 7.86
N GLU A 19 -2.34 2.54 8.26
CA GLU A 19 -2.13 3.89 8.74
C GLU A 19 -1.26 3.92 9.99
N ARG A 20 -1.51 3.04 10.93
CA ARG A 20 -0.70 2.98 12.15
C ARG A 20 0.74 2.62 11.86
N SER A 21 0.96 1.70 10.94
CA SER A 21 2.31 1.32 10.55
C SER A 21 3.02 2.49 9.88
N LEU A 22 2.32 3.22 9.03
CA LEU A 22 2.88 4.38 8.37
C LEU A 22 3.23 5.48 9.36
N ASP A 23 2.37 5.73 10.33
CA ASP A 23 2.64 6.74 11.33
C ASP A 23 3.93 6.45 12.06
N ARG A 24 4.16 5.18 12.44
CA ARG A 24 5.39 4.79 13.10
C ARG A 24 6.61 4.95 12.20
N ILE A 25 6.47 4.53 10.94
CA ILE A 25 7.58 4.62 9.99
C ILE A 25 7.89 6.08 9.70
N SER A 26 6.86 6.90 9.53
CA SER A 26 7.05 8.32 9.25
C SER A 26 7.78 9.01 10.37
N LYS A 27 7.45 8.69 11.62
CA LYS A 27 8.12 9.28 12.77
C LYS A 27 9.59 8.87 12.82
N SER A 28 9.89 7.62 12.50
CA SER A 28 11.28 7.17 12.50
C SER A 28 12.05 7.66 11.28
N ALA A 29 11.37 7.90 10.16
CA ALA A 29 11.99 8.38 8.94
C ALA A 29 12.20 9.88 8.91
N SER A 30 11.79 10.58 9.93
CA SER A 30 12.09 11.96 10.23
C SER A 30 11.33 13.02 9.43
N ASP A 31 11.12 12.90 8.14
CA ASP A 31 10.57 14.02 7.38
C ASP A 31 9.19 13.75 6.78
N GLY A 32 8.67 12.55 6.94
CA GLY A 32 7.35 12.22 6.41
C GLY A 32 7.24 12.28 4.89
N TYR A 33 8.34 12.21 4.21
CA TYR A 33 8.37 12.30 2.76
C TYR A 33 8.29 10.91 2.13
N PRO A 34 7.56 10.74 1.02
CA PRO A 34 6.71 11.73 0.36
C PRO A 34 5.33 11.80 1.01
N PRO A 35 4.64 12.92 0.83
CA PRO A 35 3.25 13.00 1.23
C PRO A 35 2.42 11.98 0.47
N TYR A 36 1.38 11.48 1.09
CA TYR A 36 0.53 10.48 0.46
C TYR A 36 -0.92 10.65 0.87
N ASN A 37 -1.80 10.15 0.01
CA ASN A 37 -3.23 10.01 0.30
C ASN A 37 -3.61 8.56 0.15
N ILE A 38 -4.59 8.14 0.92
CA ILE A 38 -5.23 6.83 0.75
C ILE A 38 -6.71 7.10 0.61
N GLU A 39 -7.31 6.63 -0.48
CA GLU A 39 -8.71 6.86 -0.75
C GLU A 39 -9.40 5.59 -1.25
N ARG A 40 -10.69 5.54 -1.05
CA ARG A 40 -11.53 4.47 -1.60
C ARG A 40 -12.10 4.95 -2.92
N ILE A 41 -11.75 4.28 -4.00
CA ILE A 41 -12.19 4.68 -5.33
C ILE A 41 -13.36 3.81 -5.84
N ALA A 42 -13.61 2.68 -5.19
CA ALA A 42 -14.76 1.82 -5.47
C ALA A 42 -15.01 0.96 -4.25
N SER A 43 -16.08 0.20 -4.24
CA SER A 43 -16.46 -0.58 -3.06
C SER A 43 -15.35 -1.56 -2.62
N ASP A 44 -14.57 -2.07 -3.58
CA ASP A 44 -13.49 -3.01 -3.31
C ASP A 44 -12.14 -2.50 -3.77
N ARG A 45 -12.04 -1.21 -4.08
CA ARG A 45 -10.82 -0.63 -4.64
C ARG A 45 -10.33 0.53 -3.81
N LEU A 46 -9.04 0.54 -3.60
CA LEU A 46 -8.36 1.57 -2.84
C LEU A 46 -7.25 2.14 -3.70
N ARG A 47 -6.90 3.38 -3.42
CA ARG A 47 -5.78 4.02 -4.13
C ARG A 47 -4.89 4.74 -3.15
N ILE A 48 -3.59 4.44 -3.22
CA ILE A 48 -2.56 5.20 -2.52
C ILE A 48 -1.92 6.12 -3.54
N THR A 49 -1.86 7.41 -3.22
CA THR A 49 -1.24 8.40 -4.09
C THR A 49 -0.07 9.02 -3.33
N LEU A 50 1.11 9.01 -3.94
CA LEU A 50 2.29 9.64 -3.36
C LEU A 50 2.73 10.79 -4.25
N ALA A 51 3.07 11.91 -3.62
CA ALA A 51 3.57 13.09 -4.35
C ALA A 51 5.07 12.93 -4.53
N VAL A 52 5.47 12.63 -5.76
CA VAL A 52 6.87 12.28 -6.08
C VAL A 52 7.39 13.14 -7.24
N ALA A 53 7.05 14.42 -7.22
CA ALA A 53 7.54 15.33 -8.23
C ALA A 53 9.07 15.32 -8.26
N GLY A 54 9.63 15.32 -9.45
CA GLY A 54 11.08 15.26 -9.63
C GLY A 54 11.63 13.85 -9.78
N PHE A 55 10.85 12.83 -9.46
CA PHE A 55 11.25 11.44 -9.72
C PHE A 55 10.75 11.01 -11.08
N THR A 56 11.54 10.22 -11.77
CA THR A 56 11.08 9.52 -12.96
C THR A 56 10.61 8.12 -12.55
N ALA A 57 9.89 7.46 -13.45
CA ALA A 57 9.47 6.08 -13.18
C ALA A 57 10.69 5.17 -12.93
N GLY A 58 11.80 5.44 -13.59
CA GLY A 58 13.02 4.67 -13.39
C GLY A 58 13.67 4.90 -12.02
N ASP A 59 13.36 6.02 -11.37
CA ASP A 59 13.86 6.31 -10.02
C ASP A 59 13.04 5.63 -8.93
N LEU A 60 11.89 5.09 -9.26
CA LEU A 60 10.93 4.56 -8.29
C LEU A 60 10.84 3.06 -8.40
N SER A 61 10.54 2.43 -7.27
CA SER A 61 10.33 0.99 -7.21
C SER A 61 9.13 0.71 -6.30
N VAL A 62 8.23 -0.16 -6.76
CA VAL A 62 7.09 -0.62 -5.98
C VAL A 62 7.22 -2.12 -5.86
N ARG A 63 7.32 -2.64 -4.65
CA ARG A 63 7.55 -4.06 -4.41
C ARG A 63 6.62 -4.57 -3.32
N ILE A 64 6.29 -5.84 -3.43
CA ILE A 64 5.55 -6.55 -2.38
C ILE A 64 6.54 -7.47 -1.68
N GLU A 65 6.69 -7.28 -0.39
CA GLU A 65 7.56 -8.11 0.44
C GLU A 65 6.72 -8.66 1.58
N GLY A 66 6.31 -9.92 1.43
CA GLY A 66 5.38 -10.51 2.38
C GLY A 66 4.04 -9.79 2.34
N ASN A 67 3.62 -9.24 3.45
CA ASN A 67 2.40 -8.44 3.55
C ASN A 67 2.66 -6.94 3.44
N SER A 68 3.84 -6.56 3.03
CA SER A 68 4.20 -5.14 2.95
C SER A 68 4.31 -4.68 1.51
N LEU A 69 3.71 -3.54 1.25
CA LEU A 69 3.92 -2.80 0.01
C LEU A 69 5.05 -1.82 0.29
N VAL A 70 6.15 -1.94 -0.43
CA VAL A 70 7.33 -1.12 -0.20
C VAL A 70 7.55 -0.25 -1.43
N VAL A 71 7.55 1.06 -1.21
CA VAL A 71 7.81 2.04 -2.26
C VAL A 71 9.13 2.73 -1.93
N THR A 72 10.06 2.67 -2.87
CA THR A 72 11.33 3.35 -2.71
C THR A 72 11.55 4.29 -3.87
N GLY A 73 12.29 5.36 -3.61
CA GLY A 73 12.67 6.29 -4.64
C GLY A 73 14.08 6.78 -4.36
N ALA A 74 14.84 6.96 -5.43
CA ALA A 74 16.20 7.50 -5.34
C ALA A 74 16.47 8.29 -6.59
N GLN A 75 16.53 9.62 -6.44
CA GLN A 75 16.89 10.48 -7.54
C GLN A 75 18.39 10.41 -7.79
N SER A 76 18.76 10.38 -9.07
CA SER A 76 20.15 10.47 -9.44
C SER A 76 20.65 11.88 -9.15
N GLU A 77 21.87 11.97 -8.63
CA GLU A 77 22.49 13.28 -8.49
C GLU A 77 22.78 13.86 -9.85
N ASP A 78 22.50 15.15 -9.97
CA ASP A 78 22.78 15.86 -11.20
C ASP A 78 24.23 16.30 -11.17
N ASN A 79 25.07 15.61 -11.95
CA ASN A 79 26.49 15.92 -12.05
C ASN A 79 26.78 16.97 -13.12
N SER A 80 25.75 17.64 -13.66
CA SER A 80 25.96 18.69 -14.63
C SER A 80 26.69 19.86 -13.98
N GLU A 81 27.40 20.60 -14.81
CA GLU A 81 28.17 21.75 -14.34
C GLU A 81 27.31 22.99 -14.13
N ARG A 82 26.11 22.79 -13.57
CA ARG A 82 25.23 23.90 -13.28
C ARG A 82 25.73 24.69 -12.09
N GLN A 83 25.71 25.97 -12.23
CA GLN A 83 26.13 26.89 -11.16
C GLN A 83 24.88 27.51 -10.55
N PHE A 84 24.51 27.04 -9.36
CA PHE A 84 23.33 27.55 -8.69
C PHE A 84 23.66 28.80 -7.90
N LEU A 85 22.86 29.84 -8.10
CA LEU A 85 22.93 31.00 -7.22
C LEU A 85 22.20 30.74 -5.92
N HIS A 86 21.20 29.89 -5.97
CA HIS A 86 20.48 29.39 -4.81
C HIS A 86 19.96 27.99 -5.15
N ARG A 87 20.11 27.06 -4.25
CA ARG A 87 19.63 25.70 -4.48
C ARG A 87 18.73 25.29 -3.32
N GLY A 88 17.41 25.33 -3.55
CA GLY A 88 16.44 24.91 -2.56
C GLY A 88 15.85 23.52 -2.82
N ILE A 89 16.14 22.94 -3.99
CA ILE A 89 15.61 21.62 -4.35
C ILE A 89 16.79 20.65 -4.43
N ALA A 90 16.83 19.72 -3.52
CA ALA A 90 17.88 18.71 -3.46
C ALA A 90 17.35 17.35 -3.93
N SER A 91 18.27 16.51 -4.39
CA SER A 91 17.93 15.12 -4.69
C SER A 91 17.49 14.42 -3.42
N ARG A 92 16.49 13.54 -3.54
CA ARG A 92 15.92 12.87 -2.38
C ARG A 92 15.92 11.36 -2.55
N GLN A 93 15.97 10.71 -1.41
CA GLN A 93 15.75 9.26 -1.32
C GLN A 93 14.67 9.04 -0.29
N PHE A 94 13.84 8.02 -0.51
CA PHE A 94 12.81 7.68 0.47
C PHE A 94 12.49 6.20 0.41
N LYS A 95 11.93 5.71 1.50
CA LYS A 95 11.34 4.38 1.59
C LYS A 95 10.06 4.49 2.40
N ARG A 96 8.96 4.05 1.80
CA ARG A 96 7.67 3.97 2.46
C ARG A 96 7.20 2.53 2.44
N SER A 97 6.70 2.06 3.57
CA SER A 97 6.14 0.73 3.67
C SER A 97 4.71 0.81 4.16
N PHE A 98 3.84 0.03 3.53
CA PHE A 98 2.44 -0.06 3.89
C PHE A 98 2.14 -1.50 4.24
N LEU A 99 1.62 -1.74 5.43
CA LEU A 99 1.24 -3.09 5.82
C LEU A 99 -0.14 -3.40 5.23
N LEU A 100 -0.21 -4.43 4.41
CA LEU A 100 -1.44 -4.82 3.75
C LEU A 100 -2.18 -5.87 4.56
N ALA A 101 -3.50 -5.73 4.65
CA ALA A 101 -4.33 -6.76 5.24
C ALA A 101 -4.35 -7.99 4.34
N ASP A 102 -4.69 -9.13 4.91
CA ASP A 102 -4.74 -10.39 4.16
C ASP A 102 -5.72 -10.27 2.99
N GLY A 103 -5.31 -10.76 1.86
CA GLY A 103 -6.15 -10.76 0.67
C GLY A 103 -6.13 -9.48 -0.15
N VAL A 104 -5.49 -8.44 0.35
CA VAL A 104 -5.36 -7.18 -0.42
C VAL A 104 -4.32 -7.38 -1.50
N GLU A 105 -4.66 -7.03 -2.72
CA GLU A 105 -3.77 -7.18 -3.86
C GLU A 105 -3.49 -5.83 -4.50
N VAL A 106 -2.25 -5.63 -4.93
CA VAL A 106 -1.89 -4.48 -5.75
C VAL A 106 -2.22 -4.81 -7.19
N THR A 107 -3.08 -4.01 -7.81
CA THR A 107 -3.56 -4.27 -9.17
C THR A 107 -2.86 -3.43 -10.21
N ASP A 108 -2.36 -2.26 -9.84
CA ASP A 108 -1.74 -1.38 -10.81
C ASP A 108 -0.89 -0.33 -10.10
N ALA A 109 0.07 0.21 -10.82
CA ALA A 109 0.86 1.34 -10.36
C ALA A 109 1.15 2.22 -11.56
N THR A 110 0.72 3.48 -11.49
CA THR A 110 0.85 4.41 -12.61
C THR A 110 1.46 5.71 -12.12
N MET A 111 2.09 6.44 -13.01
CA MET A 111 2.68 7.72 -12.69
C MET A 111 2.20 8.77 -13.66
N GLN A 112 1.72 9.88 -13.12
CA GLN A 112 1.20 10.97 -13.92
C GLN A 112 1.28 12.27 -13.13
N HIS A 113 1.75 13.31 -13.77
CA HIS A 113 1.78 14.66 -13.18
C HIS A 113 2.51 14.73 -11.84
N GLY A 114 3.59 13.96 -11.68
CA GLY A 114 4.34 13.94 -10.43
C GLY A 114 3.68 13.17 -9.31
N LEU A 115 2.64 12.41 -9.62
CA LEU A 115 1.94 11.58 -8.64
C LEU A 115 2.09 10.11 -9.01
N LEU A 116 2.41 9.30 -8.02
CA LEU A 116 2.43 7.85 -8.17
C LEU A 116 1.13 7.31 -7.58
N HIS A 117 0.33 6.67 -8.40
CA HIS A 117 -0.92 6.05 -7.97
C HIS A 117 -0.74 4.54 -7.89
N ILE A 118 -1.05 3.98 -6.74
CA ILE A 118 -0.99 2.54 -6.53
C ILE A 118 -2.39 2.09 -6.19
N ASP A 119 -2.96 1.26 -7.06
CA ASP A 119 -4.31 0.76 -6.89
C ASP A 119 -4.29 -0.61 -6.25
N LEU A 120 -5.20 -0.81 -5.31
CA LEU A 120 -5.31 -2.06 -4.56
C LEU A 120 -6.74 -2.55 -4.61
N ARG A 121 -6.88 -3.87 -4.53
CA ARG A 121 -8.19 -4.51 -4.45
C ARG A 121 -8.29 -5.23 -3.11
N GLU A 122 -9.39 -4.96 -2.42
CA GLU A 122 -9.72 -5.68 -1.19
C GLU A 122 -10.51 -6.93 -1.53
N PRO A 123 -10.38 -8.02 -0.75
CA PRO A 123 -11.23 -9.17 -0.94
C PRO A 123 -12.68 -8.80 -0.61
N THR A 124 -13.61 -9.33 -1.39
CA THR A 124 -15.02 -9.13 -1.11
C THR A 124 -15.45 -10.02 0.04
N ALA A 125 -16.61 -9.70 0.64
CA ALA A 125 -17.15 -10.53 1.71
C ALA A 125 -17.41 -11.96 1.25
N THR A 126 -17.79 -12.14 -0.02
CA THR A 126 -17.99 -13.48 -0.58
C THR A 126 -16.70 -14.25 -0.70
N GLU A 127 -15.60 -13.58 -0.98
CA GLU A 127 -14.30 -14.23 -1.10
C GLU A 127 -13.75 -14.65 0.27
N SER A 128 -14.11 -13.93 1.31
CA SER A 128 -13.60 -14.19 2.65
C SER A 128 -14.44 -15.22 3.41
N VAL A 129 -15.62 -15.60 2.90
CA VAL A 129 -16.50 -16.55 3.56
C VAL A 129 -16.34 -17.92 2.89
N ARG A 130 -16.06 -18.92 3.71
CA ARG A 130 -15.93 -20.28 3.23
C ARG A 130 -16.56 -21.21 4.24
N SER A 131 -17.42 -22.10 3.76
CA SER A 131 -18.00 -23.16 4.59
C SER A 131 -17.03 -24.32 4.66
N VAL A 132 -16.86 -24.85 5.85
CA VAL A 132 -16.03 -26.02 6.06
C VAL A 132 -16.93 -27.18 6.44
N PRO A 133 -17.00 -28.26 5.65
CA PRO A 133 -17.83 -29.41 5.99
C PRO A 133 -17.30 -30.09 7.24
N ILE A 134 -18.24 -30.55 8.07
CA ILE A 134 -17.91 -31.27 9.27
C ILE A 134 -17.92 -32.75 8.95
N ARG A 135 -16.82 -33.43 9.21
CA ARG A 135 -16.77 -34.90 9.10
C ARG A 135 -17.16 -35.50 10.42
N ASP A 136 -18.13 -36.43 10.38
CA ASP A 136 -18.53 -37.15 11.56
C ASP A 136 -17.72 -38.44 11.66
N LEU A 137 -16.77 -38.46 12.59
CA LEU A 137 -15.89 -39.59 12.76
C LEU A 137 -16.55 -40.74 13.51
N GLU A 138 -17.70 -40.49 14.17
CA GLU A 138 -18.45 -41.54 14.85
C GLU A 138 -19.38 -42.29 13.92
N ARG A 139 -19.65 -41.77 12.74
CA ARG A 139 -20.52 -42.39 11.76
C ARG A 139 -19.66 -42.88 10.60
N PRO A 140 -19.76 -44.17 10.23
CA PRO A 140 -18.99 -44.65 9.08
C PRO A 140 -19.33 -43.86 7.82
N SER A 141 -18.31 -43.56 7.04
CA SER A 141 -18.52 -42.91 5.76
C SER A 141 -19.39 -43.83 4.88
N PRO A 142 -20.32 -43.23 4.10
CA PRO A 142 -21.02 -44.05 3.12
C PRO A 142 -20.02 -44.69 2.20
N SER A 143 -20.24 -45.94 1.89
CA SER A 143 -19.34 -46.64 1.01
C SER A 143 -19.34 -45.95 -0.36
N ARG A 144 -18.17 -45.68 -0.83
CA ARG A 144 -18.03 -45.08 -2.16
C ARG A 144 -17.99 -46.18 -3.18
N ASN A 145 -18.93 -46.17 -4.05
CA ASN A 145 -18.94 -47.08 -5.18
C ASN A 145 -18.28 -46.43 -6.35
N ASP A 146 -17.04 -46.30 -6.29
CA ASP A 146 -16.27 -45.66 -7.36
C ASP A 146 -15.78 -46.64 -8.36
#